data_6e8ddb0f6014cec8986f4dc4f3d273c1
#
_entry.id   6e8ddb0f6014cec8986f4dc4f3d273c1
#
_cell.length_a   1.000
_cell.length_b   1.000
_cell.length_c   1.000
_cell.angle_alpha   90.00
_cell.angle_beta   90.00
_cell.angle_gamma   90.00
#
_symmetry.space_group_name_H-M   'P 1'
#
loop_
_entity.id
_entity.type
_entity.pdbx_description
1 polymer ?
#
loop_
_entity_poly.entity_id
_entity_poly.type
_entity_poly.pdbx_seq_one_letter_code
_entity_poly.pdbx_strand_id
1 'polypeptide(L)'
;MTNKLKNYFPMIRQKDELLEEIKKQPKLRAIYESWDLERREEFLNFCTGVRGIKILYDSFFKEVMNPEYVPERLENFLCEVLRRKVKIVRILPNDSTRIADEVSLLITDIVVELEDGSLANVEIQKIGYSFPGARSACYGADMLLRQYKRVRAKQGESFSYNDIKNVFLIVIYEKSPKELHQFPDIYYHHSRQTFDSGLKLDMLQEFIMIPLDIFRSKMHNKTIKTVFEAWLTFLSEDDPEKVIQLIERYPEFKPMYETLYQMCQNTERVMELFSEELRQLDRNTVKYMIEQQQQELDKQAEIIGQQKQELSQKDEQLSQMEERLKKQAKEMEELRRQLG
;
A
#
# COMPACT_ATOMS: atom_id res chain seq x y z
N MET A 1 -8.47 33.89 7.10
CA MET A 1 -7.91 33.45 5.81
C MET A 1 -9.06 33.12 4.88
N THR A 2 -9.10 33.68 3.69
CA THR A 2 -10.12 33.38 2.69
C THR A 2 -9.95 31.93 2.24
N ASN A 3 -11.01 31.12 2.37
CA ASN A 3 -10.96 29.72 1.92
C ASN A 3 -10.91 29.69 0.39
N LYS A 4 -9.73 29.46 -0.18
CA LYS A 4 -9.50 29.50 -1.64
C LYS A 4 -10.32 28.43 -2.37
N LEU A 5 -10.48 27.23 -1.79
CA LEU A 5 -11.23 26.14 -2.41
C LEU A 5 -12.72 26.44 -2.52
N LYS A 6 -13.28 27.24 -1.62
CA LYS A 6 -14.71 27.62 -1.68
C LYS A 6 -15.08 28.38 -2.94
N ASN A 7 -14.14 29.10 -3.55
CA ASN A 7 -14.38 29.79 -4.82
C ASN A 7 -14.59 28.80 -5.99
N TYR A 8 -13.97 27.64 -5.93
CA TYR A 8 -14.08 26.58 -6.94
C TYR A 8 -15.20 25.58 -6.62
N PHE A 9 -15.50 25.40 -5.31
CA PHE A 9 -16.47 24.45 -4.78
C PHE A 9 -17.43 25.16 -3.81
N PRO A 10 -18.50 25.83 -4.33
CA PRO A 10 -19.43 26.62 -3.51
C PRO A 10 -20.14 25.80 -2.43
N MET A 11 -20.25 24.46 -2.62
CA MET A 11 -20.85 23.54 -1.68
C MET A 11 -20.03 23.35 -0.38
N ILE A 12 -18.80 23.81 -0.32
CA ILE A 12 -17.98 23.70 0.90
C ILE A 12 -18.66 24.41 2.07
N ARG A 13 -18.80 23.69 3.18
CA ARG A 13 -19.54 24.13 4.37
C ARG A 13 -18.78 25.16 5.22
N GLN A 14 -19.54 25.93 6.01
CA GLN A 14 -18.94 26.77 7.04
C GLN A 14 -18.65 25.96 8.30
N LYS A 15 -17.54 26.28 8.98
CA LYS A 15 -17.10 25.57 10.19
C LYS A 15 -18.15 25.63 11.30
N ASP A 16 -18.73 26.81 11.51
CA ASP A 16 -19.70 27.02 12.60
C ASP A 16 -20.99 26.25 12.35
N GLU A 17 -21.49 26.23 11.12
CA GLU A 17 -22.68 25.45 10.73
C GLU A 17 -22.46 23.94 10.96
N LEU A 18 -21.29 23.42 10.57
CA LEU A 18 -20.93 22.02 10.77
C LEU A 18 -20.86 21.66 12.25
N LEU A 19 -20.19 22.50 13.05
CA LEU A 19 -20.09 22.30 14.49
C LEU A 19 -21.44 22.39 15.22
N GLU A 20 -22.32 23.29 14.78
CA GLU A 20 -23.68 23.39 15.35
C GLU A 20 -24.50 22.14 15.02
N GLU A 21 -24.42 21.61 13.81
CA GLU A 21 -25.10 20.37 13.44
C GLU A 21 -24.60 19.18 14.28
N ILE A 22 -23.29 19.04 14.42
CA ILE A 22 -22.68 17.98 15.25
C ILE A 22 -23.16 18.11 16.71
N LYS A 23 -23.19 19.31 17.27
CA LYS A 23 -23.65 19.55 18.64
C LYS A 23 -25.12 19.22 18.87
N LYS A 24 -25.99 19.49 17.87
CA LYS A 24 -27.44 19.24 17.94
C LYS A 24 -27.79 17.75 17.92
N GLN A 25 -26.93 16.90 17.35
CA GLN A 25 -27.18 15.46 17.21
C GLN A 25 -26.33 14.66 18.21
N PRO A 26 -26.93 14.00 19.24
CA PRO A 26 -26.17 13.28 20.27
C PRO A 26 -25.25 12.21 19.70
N LYS A 27 -25.66 11.48 18.65
CA LYS A 27 -24.86 10.45 17.97
C LYS A 27 -23.59 11.07 17.36
N LEU A 28 -23.73 12.13 16.58
CA LEU A 28 -22.60 12.80 15.92
C LEU A 28 -21.65 13.42 16.94
N ARG A 29 -22.22 14.04 17.99
CA ARG A 29 -21.44 14.60 19.08
C ARG A 29 -20.59 13.55 19.78
N ALA A 30 -21.16 12.37 20.10
CA ALA A 30 -20.43 11.28 20.73
C ALA A 30 -19.27 10.77 19.83
N ILE A 31 -19.50 10.63 18.54
CA ILE A 31 -18.45 10.25 17.58
C ILE A 31 -17.36 11.33 17.56
N TYR A 32 -17.73 12.60 17.42
CA TYR A 32 -16.77 13.70 17.34
C TYR A 32 -15.93 13.84 18.63
N GLU A 33 -16.57 13.68 19.78
CA GLU A 33 -15.90 13.73 21.10
C GLU A 33 -14.97 12.52 21.34
N SER A 34 -15.21 11.40 20.69
CA SER A 34 -14.33 10.20 20.76
C SER A 34 -13.01 10.39 20.02
N TRP A 35 -12.92 11.33 19.10
CA TRP A 35 -11.68 11.64 18.38
C TRP A 35 -10.77 12.54 19.21
N ASP A 36 -9.45 12.38 19.08
CA ASP A 36 -8.48 13.33 19.60
C ASP A 36 -8.54 14.68 18.86
N LEU A 37 -7.79 15.67 19.36
CA LEU A 37 -7.82 17.02 18.81
C LEU A 37 -7.33 17.09 17.36
N GLU A 38 -6.30 16.30 17.02
CA GLU A 38 -5.71 16.28 15.69
C GLU A 38 -6.72 15.74 14.66
N ARG A 39 -7.39 14.64 14.99
CA ARG A 39 -8.43 14.02 14.13
C ARG A 39 -9.65 14.91 13.96
N ARG A 40 -10.07 15.63 15.04
CA ARG A 40 -11.16 16.64 14.94
C ARG A 40 -10.78 17.79 14.02
N GLU A 41 -9.55 18.27 14.13
CA GLU A 41 -9.06 19.35 13.27
C GLU A 41 -8.94 18.90 11.83
N GLU A 42 -8.41 17.72 11.57
CA GLU A 42 -8.33 17.13 10.24
C GLU A 42 -9.70 17.02 9.59
N PHE A 43 -10.70 16.47 10.31
CA PHE A 43 -12.07 16.35 9.85
C PHE A 43 -12.67 17.72 9.46
N LEU A 44 -12.53 18.69 10.34
CA LEU A 44 -13.03 20.06 10.07
C LEU A 44 -12.32 20.69 8.88
N ASN A 45 -11.01 20.53 8.77
CA ASN A 45 -10.20 21.13 7.72
C ASN A 45 -10.61 20.64 6.33
N PHE A 46 -10.84 19.33 6.15
CA PHE A 46 -11.25 18.85 4.85
C PHE A 46 -12.73 19.13 4.55
N CYS A 47 -13.66 19.04 5.51
CA CYS A 47 -15.06 19.36 5.31
C CYS A 47 -15.29 20.84 4.98
N THR A 48 -14.43 21.72 5.50
CA THR A 48 -14.54 23.17 5.30
C THR A 48 -13.59 23.72 4.23
N GLY A 49 -12.83 22.87 3.56
CA GLY A 49 -11.90 23.24 2.50
C GLY A 49 -10.71 24.10 2.94
N VAL A 50 -10.38 24.11 4.24
CA VAL A 50 -9.11 24.67 4.75
C VAL A 50 -7.95 23.83 4.26
N ARG A 51 -8.17 22.53 4.13
CA ARG A 51 -7.33 21.54 3.45
C ARG A 51 -8.16 20.84 2.38
N GLY A 52 -7.49 20.24 1.39
CA GLY A 52 -8.10 19.30 0.48
C GLY A 52 -8.48 18.00 1.19
N ILE A 53 -9.30 17.21 0.55
CA ILE A 53 -9.71 15.89 1.05
C ILE A 53 -8.61 14.88 0.69
N LYS A 54 -8.19 14.06 1.66
CA LYS A 54 -7.24 12.95 1.42
C LYS A 54 -7.94 11.83 0.67
N ILE A 55 -7.68 11.75 -0.62
CA ILE A 55 -8.31 10.76 -1.52
C ILE A 55 -7.93 9.33 -1.16
N LEU A 56 -6.74 9.13 -0.59
CA LEU A 56 -6.25 7.80 -0.20
C LEU A 56 -6.95 7.20 1.02
N TYR A 57 -7.89 7.89 1.64
CA TYR A 57 -8.79 7.21 2.55
C TYR A 57 -9.60 6.17 1.77
N ASP A 58 -9.55 4.92 2.22
CA ASP A 58 -10.14 3.77 1.51
C ASP A 58 -11.58 4.02 1.09
N SER A 59 -12.38 4.57 2.01
CA SER A 59 -13.77 4.93 1.75
C SER A 59 -13.93 6.02 0.70
N PHE A 60 -13.09 7.06 0.71
CA PHE A 60 -13.16 8.16 -0.27
C PHE A 60 -12.65 7.72 -1.63
N PHE A 61 -11.55 6.95 -1.65
CA PHE A 61 -11.02 6.38 -2.88
C PHE A 61 -12.06 5.49 -3.57
N LYS A 62 -12.63 4.55 -2.83
CA LYS A 62 -13.67 3.65 -3.37
C LYS A 62 -14.89 4.40 -3.88
N GLU A 63 -15.33 5.45 -3.20
CA GLU A 63 -16.48 6.23 -3.64
C GLU A 63 -16.19 7.01 -4.94
N VAL A 64 -15.02 7.65 -5.04
CA VAL A 64 -14.65 8.44 -6.21
C VAL A 64 -14.28 7.59 -7.41
N MET A 65 -13.58 6.48 -7.15
CA MET A 65 -13.03 5.58 -8.18
C MET A 65 -13.94 4.39 -8.45
N ASN A 66 -15.16 4.36 -7.88
CA ASN A 66 -16.09 3.26 -8.06
C ASN A 66 -16.53 3.14 -9.54
N PRO A 67 -16.10 2.07 -10.23
CA PRO A 67 -16.42 1.90 -11.64
C PRO A 67 -17.88 1.47 -11.91
N GLU A 68 -18.68 1.18 -10.87
CA GLU A 68 -20.13 0.96 -11.02
C GLU A 68 -20.86 2.26 -11.37
N TYR A 69 -20.37 3.40 -10.88
CA TYR A 69 -21.00 4.69 -11.10
C TYR A 69 -20.34 5.48 -12.24
N VAL A 70 -19.00 5.54 -12.25
CA VAL A 70 -18.23 6.31 -13.23
C VAL A 70 -17.00 5.50 -13.65
N PRO A 71 -17.17 4.48 -14.51
CA PRO A 71 -16.05 3.61 -14.94
C PRO A 71 -14.91 4.38 -15.61
N GLU A 72 -15.21 5.50 -16.27
CA GLU A 72 -14.25 6.30 -17.02
C GLU A 72 -13.13 6.86 -16.13
N ARG A 73 -13.40 7.10 -14.85
CA ARG A 73 -12.38 7.60 -13.91
C ARG A 73 -11.28 6.57 -13.69
N LEU A 74 -11.68 5.34 -13.35
CA LEU A 74 -10.74 4.24 -13.14
C LEU A 74 -10.10 3.79 -14.45
N GLU A 75 -10.84 3.77 -15.57
CA GLU A 75 -10.30 3.50 -16.90
C GLU A 75 -9.19 4.49 -17.28
N ASN A 76 -9.42 5.79 -17.09
CA ASN A 76 -8.42 6.82 -17.38
C ASN A 76 -7.16 6.63 -16.53
N PHE A 77 -7.33 6.41 -15.22
CA PHE A 77 -6.20 6.09 -14.33
C PHE A 77 -5.43 4.84 -14.79
N LEU A 78 -6.13 3.75 -15.10
CA LEU A 78 -5.52 2.50 -15.58
C LEU A 78 -4.83 2.68 -16.93
N CYS A 79 -5.37 3.49 -17.84
CA CYS A 79 -4.72 3.82 -19.12
C CYS A 79 -3.34 4.45 -18.90
N GLU A 80 -3.26 5.40 -17.96
CA GLU A 80 -2.00 6.07 -17.61
C GLU A 80 -1.00 5.12 -16.93
N VAL A 81 -1.47 4.32 -15.97
CA VAL A 81 -0.64 3.37 -15.22
C VAL A 81 -0.13 2.24 -16.12
N LEU A 82 -1.00 1.65 -16.94
CA LEU A 82 -0.65 0.53 -17.82
C LEU A 82 -0.04 0.99 -19.16
N ARG A 83 -0.02 2.30 -19.41
CA ARG A 83 0.51 2.92 -20.65
C ARG A 83 -0.09 2.34 -21.92
N ARG A 84 -1.37 2.00 -21.86
CA ARG A 84 -2.17 1.46 -22.98
C ARG A 84 -3.63 1.82 -22.77
N LYS A 85 -4.39 1.83 -23.86
CA LYS A 85 -5.86 1.97 -23.75
C LYS A 85 -6.44 0.72 -23.10
N VAL A 86 -7.27 0.92 -22.09
CA VAL A 86 -8.01 -0.14 -21.41
C VAL A 86 -9.47 0.27 -21.25
N LYS A 87 -10.34 -0.72 -21.19
CA LYS A 87 -11.75 -0.57 -20.89
C LYS A 87 -12.16 -1.61 -19.86
N ILE A 88 -12.90 -1.19 -18.85
CA ILE A 88 -13.39 -2.07 -17.79
C ILE A 88 -14.67 -2.74 -18.29
N VAL A 89 -14.72 -4.07 -18.20
CA VAL A 89 -15.89 -4.87 -18.56
C VAL A 89 -16.74 -5.12 -17.32
N ARG A 90 -16.11 -5.38 -16.17
CA ARG A 90 -16.80 -5.60 -14.90
C ARG A 90 -15.89 -5.46 -13.70
N ILE A 91 -16.51 -5.22 -12.57
CA ILE A 91 -15.89 -5.28 -11.26
C ILE A 91 -15.99 -6.72 -10.75
N LEU A 92 -14.93 -7.19 -10.14
CA LEU A 92 -14.91 -8.49 -9.50
C LEU A 92 -15.07 -8.34 -7.99
N PRO A 93 -15.84 -9.21 -7.33
CA PRO A 93 -15.95 -9.18 -5.89
C PRO A 93 -14.58 -9.41 -5.23
N ASN A 94 -14.35 -8.72 -4.13
CA ASN A 94 -13.15 -8.85 -3.31
C ASN A 94 -13.13 -10.14 -2.48
N ASP A 95 -13.79 -11.20 -2.93
CA ASP A 95 -13.78 -12.50 -2.29
C ASP A 95 -12.38 -13.09 -2.35
N SER A 96 -11.56 -12.73 -1.34
CA SER A 96 -10.32 -13.46 -1.10
C SER A 96 -10.67 -14.93 -0.93
N THR A 97 -10.12 -15.80 -1.75
CA THR A 97 -10.10 -17.22 -1.41
C THR A 97 -9.42 -17.32 -0.06
N ARG A 98 -10.17 -17.72 0.98
CA ARG A 98 -9.61 -18.01 2.29
C ARG A 98 -8.60 -19.14 2.10
N ILE A 99 -7.35 -18.80 1.86
CA ILE A 99 -6.24 -19.70 1.96
C ILE A 99 -5.91 -19.73 3.45
N ALA A 100 -6.40 -20.75 4.13
CA ALA A 100 -6.28 -21.00 5.56
C ALA A 100 -6.99 -19.98 6.49
N ASP A 101 -7.39 -20.44 7.69
CA ASP A 101 -8.14 -19.76 8.75
C ASP A 101 -7.46 -18.51 9.38
N GLU A 102 -6.40 -18.02 8.79
CA GLU A 102 -5.83 -16.74 9.14
C GLU A 102 -6.72 -15.65 8.56
N VAL A 103 -7.10 -14.71 9.40
CA VAL A 103 -7.73 -13.43 9.01
C VAL A 103 -6.79 -12.73 8.05
N SER A 104 -6.82 -13.20 6.81
CA SER A 104 -5.90 -12.78 5.76
C SER A 104 -6.20 -11.34 5.41
N LEU A 105 -5.20 -10.51 5.53
CA LEU A 105 -5.09 -9.12 5.16
C LEU A 105 -5.14 -8.87 3.64
N LEU A 106 -5.60 -9.86 2.88
CA LEU A 106 -5.77 -9.80 1.42
C LEU A 106 -7.08 -9.07 1.07
N ILE A 107 -7.27 -7.86 1.58
CA ILE A 107 -8.34 -6.98 1.10
C ILE A 107 -7.75 -6.21 -0.07
N THR A 108 -8.08 -6.64 -1.26
CA THR A 108 -7.79 -5.89 -2.49
C THR A 108 -8.81 -4.78 -2.60
N ASP A 109 -8.37 -3.56 -2.90
CA ASP A 109 -9.26 -2.40 -2.88
C ASP A 109 -10.22 -2.40 -4.07
N ILE A 110 -9.73 -2.49 -5.29
CA ILE A 110 -10.58 -2.57 -6.50
C ILE A 110 -9.99 -3.58 -7.48
N VAL A 111 -10.78 -4.60 -7.82
CA VAL A 111 -10.43 -5.60 -8.83
C VAL A 111 -11.35 -5.49 -10.03
N VAL A 112 -10.79 -5.32 -11.21
CA VAL A 112 -11.55 -5.19 -12.46
C VAL A 112 -11.06 -6.17 -13.52
N GLU A 113 -11.98 -6.60 -14.37
CA GLU A 113 -11.69 -7.31 -15.62
C GLU A 113 -11.71 -6.32 -16.77
N LEU A 114 -10.66 -6.35 -17.58
CA LEU A 114 -10.49 -5.51 -18.75
C LEU A 114 -11.05 -6.18 -20.01
N GLU A 115 -11.26 -5.41 -21.08
CA GLU A 115 -11.84 -5.87 -22.34
C GLU A 115 -11.06 -7.02 -22.99
N ASP A 116 -9.74 -7.06 -22.83
CA ASP A 116 -8.87 -8.15 -23.31
C ASP A 116 -8.89 -9.40 -22.42
N GLY A 117 -9.71 -9.39 -21.35
CA GLY A 117 -9.83 -10.47 -20.37
C GLY A 117 -8.76 -10.46 -19.28
N SER A 118 -7.81 -9.51 -19.30
CA SER A 118 -6.84 -9.34 -18.22
C SER A 118 -7.50 -8.79 -16.95
N LEU A 119 -6.85 -8.99 -15.81
CA LEU A 119 -7.30 -8.48 -14.53
C LEU A 119 -6.38 -7.36 -14.05
N ALA A 120 -6.95 -6.31 -13.50
CA ALA A 120 -6.22 -5.28 -12.80
C ALA A 120 -6.71 -5.19 -11.36
N ASN A 121 -5.78 -5.21 -10.40
CA ASN A 121 -6.01 -4.90 -9.01
C ASN A 121 -5.35 -3.58 -8.66
N VAL A 122 -6.10 -2.65 -8.09
CA VAL A 122 -5.59 -1.39 -7.55
C VAL A 122 -5.71 -1.45 -6.04
N GLU A 123 -4.56 -1.43 -5.37
CA GLU A 123 -4.44 -1.51 -3.92
C GLU A 123 -3.79 -0.25 -3.36
N ILE A 124 -4.37 0.32 -2.30
CA ILE A 124 -3.78 1.44 -1.56
C ILE A 124 -3.14 0.91 -0.28
N GLN A 125 -1.89 1.27 -0.05
CA GLN A 125 -1.16 0.99 1.18
C GLN A 125 -0.72 2.28 1.85
N LYS A 126 -1.28 2.57 3.03
CA LYS A 126 -0.97 3.79 3.78
C LYS A 126 0.36 3.74 4.49
N ILE A 127 0.79 2.54 4.86
CA ILE A 127 2.04 2.27 5.58
C ILE A 127 2.85 1.28 4.77
N GLY A 128 4.14 1.55 4.61
CA GLY A 128 5.07 0.60 3.99
C GLY A 128 5.27 -0.62 4.87
N TYR A 129 4.50 -1.66 4.62
CA TYR A 129 4.65 -2.94 5.32
C TYR A 129 5.98 -3.61 5.02
N SER A 130 6.39 -4.47 5.94
CA SER A 130 7.49 -5.39 5.72
C SER A 130 7.19 -6.36 4.57
N PHE A 131 8.24 -6.80 3.87
CA PHE A 131 8.15 -7.79 2.79
C PHE A 131 7.23 -7.38 1.62
N PRO A 132 7.38 -6.17 1.04
CA PRO A 132 6.48 -5.70 -0.02
C PRO A 132 6.46 -6.62 -1.23
N GLY A 133 7.60 -7.21 -1.59
CA GLY A 133 7.71 -8.16 -2.70
C GLY A 133 6.95 -9.46 -2.45
N ALA A 134 7.11 -10.08 -1.28
CA ALA A 134 6.41 -11.32 -0.94
C ALA A 134 4.88 -11.11 -0.87
N ARG A 135 4.44 -10.00 -0.29
CA ARG A 135 3.00 -9.65 -0.24
C ARG A 135 2.43 -9.49 -1.64
N SER A 136 3.10 -8.69 -2.48
CA SER A 136 2.66 -8.48 -3.87
C SER A 136 2.62 -9.80 -4.66
N ALA A 137 3.60 -10.67 -4.46
CA ALA A 137 3.62 -11.99 -5.11
C ALA A 137 2.42 -12.86 -4.69
N CYS A 138 2.05 -12.85 -3.39
CA CYS A 138 0.86 -13.57 -2.90
C CYS A 138 -0.43 -13.02 -3.51
N TYR A 139 -0.57 -11.69 -3.60
CA TYR A 139 -1.75 -11.09 -4.25
C TYR A 139 -1.82 -11.41 -5.74
N GLY A 140 -0.70 -11.33 -6.44
CA GLY A 140 -0.64 -11.70 -7.85
C GLY A 140 -0.98 -13.17 -8.09
N ALA A 141 -0.51 -14.07 -7.22
CA ALA A 141 -0.83 -15.51 -7.30
C ALA A 141 -2.33 -15.79 -7.05
N ASP A 142 -2.93 -15.15 -6.04
CA ASP A 142 -4.37 -15.27 -5.77
C ASP A 142 -5.21 -14.79 -6.98
N MET A 143 -4.87 -13.65 -7.54
CA MET A 143 -5.53 -13.11 -8.72
C MET A 143 -5.43 -14.06 -9.92
N LEU A 144 -4.26 -14.63 -10.17
CA LEU A 144 -4.05 -15.57 -11.26
C LEU A 144 -4.88 -16.86 -11.07
N LEU A 145 -4.90 -17.40 -9.83
CA LEU A 145 -5.71 -18.57 -9.50
C LEU A 145 -7.22 -18.31 -9.61
N ARG A 146 -7.69 -17.12 -9.23
CA ARG A 146 -9.10 -16.73 -9.44
C ARG A 146 -9.45 -16.66 -10.92
N GLN A 147 -8.58 -16.06 -11.72
CA GLN A 147 -8.79 -16.02 -13.17
C GLN A 147 -8.85 -17.43 -13.76
N TYR A 148 -7.88 -18.30 -13.41
CA TYR A 148 -7.87 -19.71 -13.85
C TYR A 148 -9.17 -20.42 -13.51
N LYS A 149 -9.60 -20.38 -12.23
CA LYS A 149 -10.83 -21.04 -11.79
C LYS A 149 -12.06 -20.54 -12.57
N ARG A 150 -12.16 -19.23 -12.78
CA ARG A 150 -13.28 -18.61 -13.48
C ARG A 150 -13.32 -18.96 -14.96
N VAL A 151 -12.18 -18.87 -15.65
CA VAL A 151 -12.09 -19.19 -17.08
C VAL A 151 -12.39 -20.66 -17.30
N ARG A 152 -11.80 -21.54 -16.48
CA ARG A 152 -12.05 -22.98 -16.53
C ARG A 152 -13.52 -23.33 -16.27
N ALA A 153 -14.15 -22.71 -15.28
CA ALA A 153 -15.57 -22.93 -15.00
C ALA A 153 -16.48 -22.48 -16.16
N LYS A 154 -16.10 -21.40 -16.87
CA LYS A 154 -16.85 -20.88 -18.01
C LYS A 154 -16.71 -21.74 -19.26
N GLN A 155 -15.52 -22.28 -19.53
CA GLN A 155 -15.20 -23.00 -20.79
C GLN A 155 -15.32 -24.51 -20.67
N GLY A 156 -15.29 -25.06 -19.44
CA GLY A 156 -15.42 -26.51 -19.24
C GLY A 156 -14.34 -27.30 -19.99
N GLU A 157 -14.77 -28.23 -20.85
CA GLU A 157 -13.86 -29.11 -21.63
C GLU A 157 -13.07 -28.35 -22.72
N SER A 158 -13.55 -27.17 -23.16
CA SER A 158 -12.86 -26.39 -24.20
C SER A 158 -11.76 -25.48 -23.62
N PHE A 159 -11.48 -25.54 -22.29
CA PHE A 159 -10.48 -24.73 -21.64
C PHE A 159 -9.07 -24.97 -22.20
N SER A 160 -8.38 -23.87 -22.47
CA SER A 160 -6.95 -23.84 -22.79
C SER A 160 -6.22 -22.86 -21.85
N TYR A 161 -4.96 -23.15 -21.51
CA TYR A 161 -4.12 -22.20 -20.76
C TYR A 161 -3.88 -20.87 -21.51
N ASN A 162 -4.02 -20.83 -22.83
CA ASN A 162 -3.97 -19.60 -23.63
C ASN A 162 -5.15 -18.66 -23.38
N ASP A 163 -6.20 -19.13 -22.72
CA ASP A 163 -7.37 -18.31 -22.36
C ASP A 163 -7.15 -17.50 -21.10
N ILE A 164 -6.12 -17.83 -20.32
CA ILE A 164 -5.71 -17.05 -19.15
C ILE A 164 -4.95 -15.81 -19.63
N LYS A 165 -5.34 -14.64 -19.14
CA LYS A 165 -4.76 -13.35 -19.52
C LYS A 165 -3.96 -12.76 -18.38
N ASN A 166 -3.24 -11.67 -18.65
CA ASN A 166 -2.37 -11.00 -17.69
C ASN A 166 -3.12 -10.52 -16.44
N VAL A 167 -2.41 -10.53 -15.36
CA VAL A 167 -2.83 -9.96 -14.07
C VAL A 167 -1.89 -8.80 -13.73
N PHE A 168 -2.46 -7.62 -13.58
CA PHE A 168 -1.75 -6.41 -13.19
C PHE A 168 -2.02 -6.11 -11.71
N LEU A 169 -0.99 -6.12 -10.88
CA LEU A 169 -1.06 -5.69 -9.50
C LEU A 169 -0.47 -4.28 -9.38
N ILE A 170 -1.32 -3.31 -9.09
CA ILE A 170 -0.97 -1.90 -8.96
C ILE A 170 -1.07 -1.55 -7.47
N VAL A 171 0.08 -1.27 -6.84
CA VAL A 171 0.16 -0.90 -5.43
C VAL A 171 0.56 0.57 -5.32
N ILE A 172 -0.32 1.36 -4.71
CA ILE A 172 -0.12 2.78 -4.46
C ILE A 172 0.24 2.96 -2.99
N TYR A 173 1.43 3.47 -2.71
CA TYR A 173 1.91 3.69 -1.35
C TYR A 173 1.76 5.16 -0.94
N GLU A 174 1.05 5.44 0.15
CA GLU A 174 1.06 6.76 0.78
C GLU A 174 2.40 7.03 1.47
N LYS A 175 2.88 6.02 2.23
CA LYS A 175 4.23 5.94 2.78
C LYS A 175 4.84 4.64 2.28
N SER A 176 5.86 4.75 1.46
CA SER A 176 6.45 3.60 0.80
C SER A 176 7.45 2.86 1.70
N PRO A 177 7.67 1.55 1.47
CA PRO A 177 8.67 0.78 2.18
C PRO A 177 10.08 1.24 1.81
N LYS A 178 11.03 0.99 2.74
CA LYS A 178 12.43 1.45 2.63
C LYS A 178 13.15 1.01 1.35
N GLU A 179 12.75 -0.11 0.77
CA GLU A 179 13.31 -0.66 -0.47
C GLU A 179 13.11 0.32 -1.64
N LEU A 180 11.97 1.01 -1.71
CA LEU A 180 11.68 1.99 -2.75
C LEU A 180 12.46 3.29 -2.56
N HIS A 181 12.82 3.64 -1.32
CA HIS A 181 13.64 4.82 -1.01
C HIS A 181 15.10 4.72 -1.49
N GLN A 182 15.56 3.52 -1.92
CA GLN A 182 16.83 3.38 -2.63
C GLN A 182 16.80 4.08 -3.99
N PHE A 183 15.62 4.42 -4.50
CA PHE A 183 15.39 5.11 -5.78
C PHE A 183 14.61 6.41 -5.58
N PRO A 184 15.21 7.44 -4.93
CA PRO A 184 14.50 8.64 -4.48
C PRO A 184 13.94 9.51 -5.61
N ASP A 185 14.34 9.24 -6.84
CA ASP A 185 13.87 9.96 -8.04
C ASP A 185 12.87 9.17 -8.88
N ILE A 186 12.55 7.93 -8.48
CA ILE A 186 11.68 7.04 -9.26
C ILE A 186 10.39 6.80 -8.48
N TYR A 187 9.27 7.25 -9.02
CA TYR A 187 7.93 7.08 -8.44
C TYR A 187 7.00 6.18 -9.26
N TYR A 188 7.58 5.40 -10.16
CA TYR A 188 6.89 4.38 -10.94
C TYR A 188 7.85 3.21 -11.18
N HIS A 189 7.58 2.09 -10.52
CA HIS A 189 8.33 0.86 -10.67
C HIS A 189 7.44 -0.17 -11.34
N HIS A 190 7.89 -0.72 -12.45
CA HIS A 190 7.16 -1.74 -13.20
C HIS A 190 8.01 -3.00 -13.32
N SER A 191 7.52 -4.10 -12.78
CA SER A 191 8.18 -5.39 -12.80
C SER A 191 7.51 -6.33 -13.81
N ARG A 192 8.33 -6.94 -14.66
CA ARG A 192 7.98 -8.05 -15.54
C ARG A 192 8.93 -9.19 -15.30
N GLN A 193 8.44 -10.40 -15.41
CA GLN A 193 9.30 -11.58 -15.26
C GLN A 193 10.09 -11.79 -16.55
N THR A 194 11.42 -11.94 -16.42
CA THR A 194 12.34 -12.19 -17.52
C THR A 194 13.28 -13.33 -17.15
N PHE A 195 13.67 -14.13 -18.13
CA PHE A 195 14.63 -15.20 -17.94
C PHE A 195 16.04 -14.70 -18.29
N ASP A 196 17.02 -15.07 -17.50
CA ASP A 196 18.44 -14.73 -17.67
C ASP A 196 19.02 -15.25 -18.98
N SER A 197 18.48 -16.36 -19.49
CA SER A 197 18.81 -16.95 -20.80
C SER A 197 18.31 -16.15 -21.99
N GLY A 198 17.47 -15.11 -21.76
CA GLY A 198 16.78 -14.39 -22.83
C GLY A 198 15.54 -15.10 -23.40
N LEU A 199 15.13 -16.23 -22.81
CA LEU A 199 13.87 -16.90 -23.15
C LEU A 199 12.69 -15.93 -22.93
N LYS A 200 11.78 -15.85 -23.91
CA LYS A 200 10.59 -15.00 -23.86
C LYS A 200 9.37 -15.87 -23.60
N LEU A 201 8.98 -15.97 -22.34
CA LEU A 201 7.69 -16.52 -21.91
C LEU A 201 6.96 -15.47 -21.08
N ASP A 202 5.69 -15.26 -21.39
CA ASP A 202 4.84 -14.41 -20.56
C ASP A 202 4.36 -15.23 -19.35
N MET A 203 4.75 -14.79 -18.16
CA MET A 203 4.34 -15.41 -16.90
C MET A 203 3.04 -14.82 -16.35
N LEU A 204 2.36 -13.99 -17.15
CA LEU A 204 1.03 -13.43 -16.91
C LEU A 204 0.89 -12.54 -15.67
N GLN A 205 1.99 -12.17 -15.02
CA GLN A 205 1.96 -11.31 -13.83
C GLN A 205 2.85 -10.10 -14.02
N GLU A 206 2.27 -8.92 -13.84
CA GLU A 206 2.99 -7.66 -13.84
C GLU A 206 2.69 -6.90 -12.54
N PHE A 207 3.75 -6.35 -11.92
CA PHE A 207 3.65 -5.60 -10.67
C PHE A 207 4.04 -4.16 -10.91
N ILE A 208 3.20 -3.24 -10.47
CA ILE A 208 3.42 -1.80 -10.59
C ILE A 208 3.35 -1.20 -9.19
N MET A 209 4.44 -0.55 -8.77
CA MET A 209 4.54 0.08 -7.46
C MET A 209 4.70 1.59 -7.62
N ILE A 210 3.84 2.35 -6.96
CA ILE A 210 3.75 3.82 -7.09
C ILE A 210 3.92 4.45 -5.69
N PRO A 211 5.16 4.85 -5.31
CA PRO A 211 5.43 5.54 -4.05
C PRO A 211 5.06 7.03 -4.14
N LEU A 212 3.94 7.42 -3.53
CA LEU A 212 3.45 8.80 -3.56
C LEU A 212 4.26 9.75 -2.67
N ASP A 213 4.88 9.28 -1.60
CA ASP A 213 5.80 10.06 -0.78
C ASP A 213 7.05 10.47 -1.57
N ILE A 214 7.62 9.58 -2.39
CA ILE A 214 8.71 9.89 -3.30
C ILE A 214 8.24 10.86 -4.41
N PHE A 215 7.05 10.63 -4.97
CA PHE A 215 6.44 11.54 -5.95
C PHE A 215 6.29 12.95 -5.38
N ARG A 216 5.69 13.12 -4.20
CA ARG A 216 5.52 14.42 -3.53
C ARG A 216 6.85 15.12 -3.31
N SER A 217 7.83 14.40 -2.79
CA SER A 217 9.19 14.95 -2.58
C SER A 217 9.78 15.45 -3.88
N LYS A 218 9.68 14.68 -4.96
CA LYS A 218 10.21 15.04 -6.28
C LYS A 218 9.48 16.21 -6.94
N MET A 219 8.17 16.33 -6.69
CA MET A 219 7.29 17.32 -7.32
C MET A 219 7.06 18.58 -6.47
N HIS A 220 7.71 18.69 -5.29
CA HIS A 220 7.46 19.74 -4.30
C HIS A 220 7.38 21.15 -4.90
N ASN A 221 8.31 21.52 -5.81
CA ASN A 221 8.34 22.83 -6.46
C ASN A 221 8.22 22.74 -7.99
N LYS A 222 7.61 21.66 -8.51
CA LYS A 222 7.50 21.46 -9.95
C LYS A 222 6.05 21.56 -10.39
N THR A 223 5.89 21.89 -11.68
CA THR A 223 4.59 21.94 -12.34
C THR A 223 4.22 20.53 -12.84
N ILE A 224 2.97 20.16 -12.73
CA ILE A 224 2.39 18.94 -13.29
C ILE A 224 2.52 19.00 -14.83
N LYS A 225 3.09 17.97 -15.45
CA LYS A 225 3.37 17.96 -16.90
C LYS A 225 2.55 16.93 -17.67
N THR A 226 2.20 15.83 -17.04
CA THR A 226 1.49 14.71 -17.66
C THR A 226 0.20 14.38 -16.93
N VAL A 227 -0.74 13.70 -17.60
CA VAL A 227 -1.97 13.20 -16.99
C VAL A 227 -1.65 12.20 -15.88
N PHE A 228 -0.61 11.39 -16.02
CA PHE A 228 -0.15 10.50 -14.96
C PHE A 228 0.27 11.28 -13.70
N GLU A 229 1.07 12.34 -13.83
CA GLU A 229 1.43 13.21 -12.70
C GLU A 229 0.19 13.92 -12.10
N ALA A 230 -0.80 14.26 -12.93
CA ALA A 230 -2.06 14.82 -12.46
C ALA A 230 -2.84 13.82 -11.58
N TRP A 231 -2.91 12.55 -11.97
CA TRP A 231 -3.46 11.48 -11.15
C TRP A 231 -2.72 11.30 -9.83
N LEU A 232 -1.38 11.28 -9.86
CA LEU A 232 -0.59 11.16 -8.63
C LEU A 232 -0.76 12.37 -7.71
N THR A 233 -0.88 13.59 -8.27
CA THR A 233 -1.19 14.80 -7.51
C THR A 233 -2.59 14.70 -6.89
N PHE A 234 -3.60 14.30 -7.66
CA PHE A 234 -4.96 14.08 -7.15
C PHE A 234 -4.99 13.12 -5.96
N LEU A 235 -4.24 12.02 -6.06
CA LEU A 235 -4.21 11.00 -5.02
C LEU A 235 -3.41 11.41 -3.77
N SER A 236 -2.38 12.24 -3.92
CA SER A 236 -1.39 12.47 -2.86
C SER A 236 -1.45 13.85 -2.19
N GLU A 237 -2.08 14.85 -2.82
CA GLU A 237 -2.01 16.24 -2.34
C GLU A 237 -3.32 16.70 -1.71
N ASP A 238 -3.20 17.28 -0.52
CA ASP A 238 -4.29 17.93 0.20
C ASP A 238 -4.07 19.45 0.38
N ASP A 239 -3.00 20.00 -0.22
CA ASP A 239 -2.74 21.43 -0.22
C ASP A 239 -3.72 22.14 -1.16
N PRO A 240 -4.48 23.15 -0.68
CA PRO A 240 -5.47 23.87 -1.50
C PRO A 240 -4.89 24.49 -2.77
N GLU A 241 -3.63 24.97 -2.73
CA GLU A 241 -3.00 25.59 -3.89
C GLU A 241 -2.67 24.55 -4.96
N LYS A 242 -2.21 23.36 -4.54
CA LYS A 242 -1.96 22.24 -5.44
C LYS A 242 -3.26 21.69 -6.06
N VAL A 243 -4.32 21.60 -5.26
CA VAL A 243 -5.66 21.22 -5.76
C VAL A 243 -6.14 22.21 -6.83
N ILE A 244 -6.00 23.53 -6.58
CA ILE A 244 -6.38 24.57 -7.54
C ILE A 244 -5.54 24.47 -8.82
N GLN A 245 -4.22 24.36 -8.69
CA GLN A 245 -3.32 24.18 -9.84
C GLN A 245 -3.68 22.96 -10.68
N LEU A 246 -4.06 21.84 -10.00
CA LEU A 246 -4.49 20.63 -10.68
C LEU A 246 -5.75 20.86 -11.50
N ILE A 247 -6.82 21.36 -10.89
CA ILE A 247 -8.12 21.54 -11.59
C ILE A 247 -8.11 22.64 -12.66
N GLU A 248 -7.27 23.65 -12.52
CA GLU A 248 -7.07 24.67 -13.55
C GLU A 248 -6.37 24.13 -14.78
N ARG A 249 -5.37 23.24 -14.60
CA ARG A 249 -4.60 22.65 -15.68
C ARG A 249 -5.27 21.41 -16.28
N TYR A 250 -5.95 20.62 -15.47
CA TYR A 250 -6.64 19.37 -15.80
C TYR A 250 -8.08 19.43 -15.28
N PRO A 251 -8.98 20.11 -15.99
CA PRO A 251 -10.36 20.36 -15.53
C PRO A 251 -11.18 19.08 -15.28
N GLU A 252 -10.79 17.97 -15.90
CA GLU A 252 -11.40 16.65 -15.70
C GLU A 252 -11.33 16.12 -14.26
N PHE A 253 -10.42 16.65 -13.44
CA PHE A 253 -10.35 16.31 -12.02
C PHE A 253 -11.35 17.07 -11.14
N LYS A 254 -11.88 18.20 -11.61
CA LYS A 254 -12.82 19.01 -10.83
C LYS A 254 -14.07 18.25 -10.42
N PRO A 255 -14.77 17.48 -11.30
CA PRO A 255 -15.95 16.70 -10.92
C PRO A 255 -15.67 15.65 -9.82
N MET A 256 -14.44 15.15 -9.70
CA MET A 256 -14.06 14.21 -8.63
C MET A 256 -14.03 14.91 -7.27
N TYR A 257 -13.45 16.11 -7.19
CA TYR A 257 -13.50 16.93 -5.97
C TYR A 257 -14.93 17.39 -5.64
N GLU A 258 -15.75 17.71 -6.64
CA GLU A 258 -17.17 18.03 -6.44
C GLU A 258 -17.92 16.86 -5.79
N THR A 259 -17.69 15.63 -6.27
CA THR A 259 -18.24 14.41 -5.66
C THR A 259 -17.88 14.31 -4.18
N LEU A 260 -16.59 14.52 -3.83
CA LEU A 260 -16.12 14.46 -2.45
C LEU A 260 -16.73 15.55 -1.56
N TYR A 261 -16.78 16.79 -2.03
CA TYR A 261 -17.40 17.87 -1.26
C TYR A 261 -18.92 17.72 -1.14
N GLN A 262 -19.57 17.09 -2.11
CA GLN A 262 -20.99 16.69 -2.00
C GLN A 262 -21.20 15.63 -0.92
N MET A 263 -20.28 14.65 -0.80
CA MET A 263 -20.33 13.67 0.30
C MET A 263 -20.23 14.37 1.67
N CYS A 264 -19.39 15.41 1.79
CA CYS A 264 -19.26 16.20 3.01
C CYS A 264 -20.55 16.98 3.40
N GLN A 265 -21.57 17.07 2.53
CA GLN A 265 -22.88 17.63 2.88
C GLN A 265 -23.66 16.71 3.83
N ASN A 266 -23.43 15.41 3.78
CA ASN A 266 -24.03 14.47 4.72
C ASN A 266 -23.07 14.24 5.89
N THR A 267 -23.24 15.02 6.94
CA THR A 267 -22.34 14.99 8.12
C THR A 267 -22.29 13.61 8.77
N GLU A 268 -23.43 12.91 8.89
CA GLU A 268 -23.47 11.58 9.50
C GLU A 268 -22.63 10.59 8.68
N ARG A 269 -22.89 10.51 7.37
CA ARG A 269 -22.16 9.59 6.49
C ARG A 269 -20.64 9.87 6.46
N VAL A 270 -20.23 11.12 6.33
CA VAL A 270 -18.81 11.45 6.25
C VAL A 270 -18.09 11.20 7.58
N MET A 271 -18.75 11.40 8.72
CA MET A 271 -18.21 11.05 10.04
C MET A 271 -18.10 9.54 10.24
N GLU A 272 -19.05 8.76 9.74
CA GLU A 272 -18.98 7.29 9.77
C GLU A 272 -17.81 6.78 8.90
N LEU A 273 -17.67 7.29 7.67
CA LEU A 273 -16.56 6.95 6.78
C LEU A 273 -15.21 7.32 7.38
N PHE A 274 -15.08 8.51 7.96
CA PHE A 274 -13.84 8.94 8.60
C PHE A 274 -13.51 8.10 9.85
N SER A 275 -14.53 7.74 10.65
CA SER A 275 -14.33 6.86 11.81
C SER A 275 -13.88 5.45 11.40
N GLU A 276 -14.43 4.90 10.32
CA GLU A 276 -13.99 3.61 9.79
C GLU A 276 -12.55 3.67 9.33
N GLU A 277 -12.18 4.74 8.63
CA GLU A 277 -10.84 5.00 8.19
C GLU A 277 -9.84 5.04 9.36
N LEU A 278 -10.17 5.76 10.43
CA LEU A 278 -9.33 5.84 11.62
C LEU A 278 -9.15 4.47 12.27
N ARG A 279 -10.22 3.66 12.34
CA ARG A 279 -10.13 2.29 12.86
C ARG A 279 -9.23 1.38 12.01
N GLN A 280 -9.28 1.53 10.70
CA GLN A 280 -8.39 0.78 9.79
C GLN A 280 -6.94 1.22 9.95
N LEU A 281 -6.70 2.53 10.07
CA LEU A 281 -5.35 3.07 10.28
C LEU A 281 -4.76 2.56 11.60
N ASP A 282 -5.53 2.55 12.68
CA ASP A 282 -5.08 2.04 13.99
C ASP A 282 -4.75 0.53 13.91
N ARG A 283 -5.60 -0.28 13.27
CA ARG A 283 -5.32 -1.71 13.05
C ARG A 283 -4.06 -1.94 12.22
N ASN A 284 -3.89 -1.18 11.14
CA ASN A 284 -2.74 -1.30 10.25
C ASN A 284 -1.45 -0.90 10.98
N THR A 285 -1.50 0.14 11.82
CA THR A 285 -0.37 0.56 12.64
C THR A 285 0.06 -0.53 13.62
N VAL A 286 -0.91 -1.14 14.32
CA VAL A 286 -0.62 -2.25 15.26
C VAL A 286 0.02 -3.43 14.52
N LYS A 287 -0.50 -3.82 13.37
CA LYS A 287 0.06 -4.91 12.57
C LYS A 287 1.47 -4.61 12.09
N TYR A 288 1.71 -3.41 11.61
CA TYR A 288 3.04 -2.97 11.22
C TYR A 288 4.04 -3.05 12.39
N MET A 289 3.63 -2.62 13.59
CA MET A 289 4.46 -2.72 14.79
C MET A 289 4.77 -4.18 15.16
N ILE A 290 3.79 -5.08 15.04
CA ILE A 290 3.98 -6.52 15.29
C ILE A 290 4.97 -7.10 14.26
N GLU A 291 4.80 -6.80 12.97
CA GLU A 291 5.73 -7.26 11.92
C GLU A 291 7.16 -6.75 12.15
N GLN A 292 7.31 -5.50 12.56
CA GLN A 292 8.61 -4.90 12.91
C GLN A 292 9.27 -5.61 14.10
N GLN A 293 8.50 -5.88 15.15
CA GLN A 293 9.00 -6.60 16.32
C GLN A 293 9.41 -8.03 15.96
N GLN A 294 8.63 -8.72 15.14
CA GLN A 294 8.96 -10.07 14.68
C GLN A 294 10.27 -10.09 13.88
N GLN A 295 10.46 -9.14 12.97
CA GLN A 295 11.71 -9.02 12.23
C GLN A 295 12.92 -8.80 13.15
N GLU A 296 12.75 -8.01 14.19
CA GLU A 296 13.83 -7.77 15.14
C GLU A 296 14.15 -9.03 15.95
N LEU A 297 13.12 -9.78 16.38
CA LEU A 297 13.30 -11.06 17.05
C LEU A 297 14.00 -12.09 16.16
N ASP A 298 13.64 -12.16 14.88
CA ASP A 298 14.25 -13.08 13.93
C ASP A 298 15.75 -12.75 13.72
N LYS A 299 16.11 -11.46 13.61
CA LYS A 299 17.51 -11.03 13.55
C LYS A 299 18.29 -11.38 14.82
N GLN A 300 17.68 -11.15 15.98
CA GLN A 300 18.32 -11.50 17.25
C GLN A 300 18.51 -13.02 17.37
N ALA A 301 17.55 -13.81 16.92
CA ALA A 301 17.68 -15.27 16.91
C ALA A 301 18.81 -15.73 15.98
N GLU A 302 18.99 -15.10 14.83
CA GLU A 302 20.10 -15.39 13.91
C GLU A 302 21.47 -15.05 14.55
N ILE A 303 21.60 -13.87 15.19
CA ILE A 303 22.81 -13.45 15.90
C ILE A 303 23.13 -14.43 17.02
N ILE A 304 22.13 -14.83 17.83
CA ILE A 304 22.30 -15.82 18.89
C ILE A 304 22.76 -17.15 18.31
N GLY A 305 22.22 -17.57 17.18
CA GLY A 305 22.63 -18.78 16.47
C GLY A 305 24.11 -18.74 16.06
N GLN A 306 24.56 -17.64 15.48
CA GLN A 306 25.94 -17.41 15.10
C GLN A 306 26.87 -17.41 16.32
N GLN A 307 26.51 -16.70 17.38
CA GLN A 307 27.30 -16.67 18.64
C GLN A 307 27.41 -18.04 19.29
N LYS A 308 26.36 -18.87 19.27
CA LYS A 308 26.42 -20.25 19.76
C LYS A 308 27.39 -21.11 18.96
N GLN A 309 27.43 -20.97 17.65
CA GLN A 309 28.37 -21.68 16.79
C GLN A 309 29.83 -21.25 17.08
N GLU A 310 30.07 -19.95 17.21
CA GLU A 310 31.39 -19.43 17.58
C GLU A 310 31.86 -19.93 18.97
N LEU A 311 30.94 -19.93 19.95
CA LEU A 311 31.22 -20.47 21.28
C LEU A 311 31.60 -21.95 21.22
N SER A 312 30.81 -22.76 20.50
CA SER A 312 31.11 -24.19 20.33
C SER A 312 32.48 -24.43 19.69
N GLN A 313 32.87 -23.66 18.69
CA GLN A 313 34.18 -23.73 18.06
C GLN A 313 35.31 -23.34 19.02
N LYS A 314 35.09 -22.30 19.84
CA LYS A 314 36.09 -21.90 20.86
C LYS A 314 36.24 -22.94 21.96
N ASP A 315 35.15 -23.55 22.41
CA ASP A 315 35.19 -24.65 23.41
C ASP A 315 35.95 -25.86 22.88
N GLU A 316 35.76 -26.20 21.61
CA GLU A 316 36.53 -27.28 20.97
C GLU A 316 38.05 -26.96 20.88
N GLN A 317 38.37 -25.69 20.49
CA GLN A 317 39.77 -25.23 20.47
C GLN A 317 40.39 -25.23 21.88
N LEU A 318 39.67 -24.80 22.90
CA LEU A 318 40.13 -24.83 24.29
C LEU A 318 40.39 -26.27 24.76
N SER A 319 39.49 -27.19 24.47
CA SER A 319 39.64 -28.60 24.79
C SER A 319 40.92 -29.20 24.14
N GLN A 320 41.16 -28.91 22.85
CA GLN A 320 42.38 -29.35 22.15
C GLN A 320 43.62 -28.71 22.73
N MET A 321 43.56 -27.45 23.15
CA MET A 321 44.68 -26.76 23.77
C MET A 321 45.04 -27.32 25.15
N GLU A 322 44.00 -27.62 25.96
CA GLU A 322 44.18 -28.31 27.24
C GLU A 322 44.83 -29.70 27.11
N GLU A 323 44.41 -30.50 26.12
CA GLU A 323 45.04 -31.79 25.83
C GLU A 323 46.51 -31.65 25.44
N ARG A 324 46.84 -30.68 24.60
CA ARG A 324 48.23 -30.38 24.23
C ARG A 324 49.07 -29.96 25.44
N LEU A 325 48.55 -29.09 26.29
CA LEU A 325 49.21 -28.66 27.52
C LEU A 325 49.45 -29.82 28.48
N LYS A 326 48.47 -30.71 28.66
CA LYS A 326 48.63 -31.94 29.46
C LYS A 326 49.69 -32.85 28.91
N LYS A 327 49.81 -33.00 27.59
CA LYS A 327 50.83 -33.79 26.93
C LYS A 327 52.23 -33.19 27.13
N GLN A 328 52.38 -31.90 26.92
CA GLN A 328 53.65 -31.19 27.15
C GLN A 328 54.07 -31.23 28.61
N ALA A 329 53.16 -31.11 29.56
CA ALA A 329 53.49 -31.23 30.98
C ALA A 329 54.01 -32.63 31.33
N LYS A 330 53.42 -33.69 30.77
CA LYS A 330 53.93 -35.07 30.94
C LYS A 330 55.32 -35.26 30.33
N GLU A 331 55.54 -34.75 29.13
CA GLU A 331 56.91 -34.84 28.47
C GLU A 331 57.96 -34.06 29.27
N MET A 332 57.62 -32.90 29.80
CA MET A 332 58.50 -32.12 30.68
C MET A 332 58.85 -32.88 32.00
N GLU A 333 57.87 -33.57 32.57
CA GLU A 333 58.07 -34.35 33.80
C GLU A 333 58.91 -35.58 33.52
N GLU A 334 58.77 -36.25 32.39
CA GLU A 334 59.64 -37.35 31.94
C GLU A 334 61.09 -36.88 31.68
N LEU A 335 61.26 -35.75 30.99
CA LEU A 335 62.61 -35.16 30.78
C LEU A 335 63.29 -34.77 32.09
N ARG A 336 62.53 -34.23 33.06
CA ARG A 336 63.06 -33.94 34.41
C ARG A 336 63.52 -35.22 35.15
N ARG A 337 62.82 -36.34 34.99
CA ARG A 337 63.23 -37.64 35.57
C ARG A 337 64.41 -38.24 34.90
N GLN A 338 64.69 -37.89 33.64
CA GLN A 338 65.93 -38.40 32.93
C GLN A 338 67.18 -37.57 33.21
N LEU A 339 67.03 -36.33 33.70
CA LEU A 339 68.12 -35.39 33.98
C LEU A 339 68.53 -35.30 35.46
N GLY A 340 67.86 -35.96 36.37
CA GLY A 340 68.16 -36.07 37.82
C GLY A 340 68.51 -37.44 38.17
#